data_e4c493964df09e178a73bb58d3aee298
#
_entry.id   e4c493964df09e178a73bb58d3aee298
#
_cell.length_a   1.000
_cell.length_b   1.000
_cell.length_c   1.000
_cell.angle_alpha   90.00
_cell.angle_beta   90.00
_cell.angle_gamma   90.00
#
_symmetry.space_group_name_H-M   'P 1'
#
loop_
_entity.id
_entity.type
_entity.pdbx_description
1 polymer ?
#
loop_
_entity_poly.entity_id
_entity_poly.type
_entity_poly.pdbx_seq_one_letter_code
_entity_poly.pdbx_strand_id
1 'polypeptide(L)'
;MGNYSKRIKITLLSSLCFLFLTLCVGSLFLPHREALTYDERFYYESGLAILSGKPSEVGKQGVAARNIMPALALNASVGEAIPEKILSKLAEGGESSEDSIFYEDSILHNNNREARIYVGKLATIFVSLIAAIYVFIWSRELYGLHAGFLSLILYILDPNIIAHSRLVHQDILGACSVFVATYYFWRVLKYGGRKNTILSIITFGIAQITRYTAIFLVPIYLLLTLGFHSSTIINLIRGRDWKNITTKIVNFGKFTMACLLATILIINIGLSFDKTFTKLGDYDFASKAFISLQSQPLLKELPVPLPYAYLSGLDFGKSKQETGFGSGPSYLMGRLGLKNGERSPDPYDFKGFKGFKEYYLIAFLYKVPIATQLLIILAIWCLIRDRKEIKFWQNEAFLLLPFFFYFCTLSLTASQLGIRYILMIFPFLFVVASRVTVFGEEAKARTRVLVVSMVAYLLISNLSYFPHYVSYFNEFLLDRKMGYTILADSNLDWGQDVVYVVNYLQKNPEIKYVRDFNPMTRKLLENEIKTDQIFNIQQPQVGLVTLGANMLVGIAEDPKLAQFTKFLRDNLKPVGRIAYSYLVFDIRAQDLAKFAESSTQTISVESSDKT
;
A
#
# COMPACT_ATOMS: atom_id res chain seq x y z
N MET A 1 -32.24 13.85 29.14
CA MET A 1 -31.49 14.34 27.96
C MET A 1 -30.17 13.62 27.71
N GLY A 2 -29.34 13.32 28.74
CA GLY A 2 -28.02 12.68 28.52
C GLY A 2 -28.03 11.31 27.83
N ASN A 3 -28.94 10.42 28.19
CA ASN A 3 -29.04 9.07 27.60
C ASN A 3 -29.48 9.08 26.12
N TYR A 4 -30.36 9.98 25.73
CA TYR A 4 -30.81 10.13 24.34
C TYR A 4 -29.67 10.61 23.43
N SER A 5 -28.92 11.62 23.85
CA SER A 5 -27.73 12.12 23.14
C SER A 5 -26.63 11.03 23.01
N LYS A 6 -26.44 10.18 24.05
CA LYS A 6 -25.47 9.07 23.99
C LYS A 6 -25.92 8.00 22.99
N ARG A 7 -27.20 7.63 22.96
CA ARG A 7 -27.75 6.67 22.00
C ARG A 7 -27.58 7.14 20.55
N ILE A 8 -27.92 8.40 20.23
CA ILE A 8 -27.72 8.96 18.88
C ILE A 8 -26.25 8.87 18.43
N LYS A 9 -25.31 9.20 19.30
CA LYS A 9 -23.86 9.14 18.99
C LYS A 9 -23.40 7.72 18.70
N ILE A 10 -23.85 6.73 19.47
CA ILE A 10 -23.53 5.31 19.25
C ILE A 10 -24.15 4.86 17.93
N THR A 11 -25.42 5.17 17.69
CA THR A 11 -26.08 4.81 16.43
C THR A 11 -25.35 5.38 15.21
N LEU A 12 -24.96 6.66 15.24
CA LEU A 12 -24.22 7.29 14.14
C LEU A 12 -22.86 6.61 13.91
N LEU A 13 -22.12 6.32 14.97
CA LEU A 13 -20.85 5.61 14.88
C LEU A 13 -21.05 4.22 14.25
N SER A 14 -22.02 3.47 14.74
CA SER A 14 -22.35 2.13 14.23
C SER A 14 -22.79 2.18 12.76
N SER A 15 -23.60 3.18 12.37
CA SER A 15 -24.04 3.35 10.98
C SER A 15 -22.88 3.66 10.04
N LEU A 16 -21.91 4.50 10.46
CA LEU A 16 -20.72 4.79 9.67
C LEU A 16 -19.80 3.57 9.53
N CYS A 17 -19.60 2.81 10.62
CA CYS A 17 -18.87 1.55 10.56
C CYS A 17 -19.56 0.52 9.64
N PHE A 18 -20.90 0.43 9.69
CA PHE A 18 -21.67 -0.43 8.82
C PHE A 18 -21.57 0.01 7.35
N LEU A 19 -21.63 1.32 7.07
CA LEU A 19 -21.40 1.84 5.71
C LEU A 19 -20.04 1.44 5.17
N PHE A 20 -18.98 1.56 5.97
CA PHE A 20 -17.63 1.13 5.58
C PHE A 20 -17.59 -0.36 5.26
N LEU A 21 -18.16 -1.20 6.15
CA LEU A 21 -18.26 -2.63 5.91
C LEU A 21 -19.03 -2.94 4.61
N THR A 22 -20.14 -2.24 4.35
CA THR A 22 -20.91 -2.42 3.11
C THR A 22 -20.11 -2.06 1.87
N LEU A 23 -19.33 -0.97 1.89
CA LEU A 23 -18.48 -0.57 0.77
C LEU A 23 -17.35 -1.58 0.54
N CYS A 24 -16.74 -2.09 1.59
CA CYS A 24 -15.63 -3.05 1.48
C CYS A 24 -16.12 -4.45 1.14
N VAL A 25 -17.10 -4.98 1.90
CA VAL A 25 -17.57 -6.35 1.75
C VAL A 25 -18.49 -6.48 0.53
N GLY A 26 -19.38 -5.50 0.31
CA GLY A 26 -20.33 -5.53 -0.82
C GLY A 26 -19.62 -5.68 -2.16
N SER A 27 -18.51 -4.97 -2.35
CA SER A 27 -17.73 -5.05 -3.59
C SER A 27 -17.02 -6.40 -3.80
N LEU A 28 -16.78 -7.19 -2.74
CA LEU A 28 -16.16 -8.52 -2.85
C LEU A 28 -17.12 -9.60 -3.36
N PHE A 29 -18.42 -9.38 -3.19
CA PHE A 29 -19.46 -10.37 -3.49
C PHE A 29 -20.36 -9.97 -4.69
N LEU A 30 -19.92 -9.00 -5.50
CA LEU A 30 -20.61 -8.66 -6.74
C LEU A 30 -20.49 -9.82 -7.76
N PRO A 31 -21.49 -10.00 -8.66
CA PRO A 31 -21.45 -11.03 -9.69
C PRO A 31 -20.19 -11.00 -10.57
N HIS A 32 -19.68 -9.80 -10.84
CA HIS A 32 -18.40 -9.57 -11.53
C HIS A 32 -17.43 -8.91 -10.56
N ARG A 33 -16.93 -9.69 -9.59
CA ARG A 33 -15.97 -9.21 -8.59
C ARG A 33 -14.61 -8.94 -9.23
N GLU A 34 -13.83 -8.03 -8.62
CA GLU A 34 -12.42 -7.85 -8.97
C GLU A 34 -11.66 -9.17 -8.78
N ALA A 35 -10.75 -9.48 -9.69
CA ALA A 35 -9.84 -10.62 -9.55
C ALA A 35 -8.87 -10.41 -8.38
N LEU A 36 -8.16 -11.47 -8.00
CA LEU A 36 -7.04 -11.35 -7.08
C LEU A 36 -5.93 -10.52 -7.73
N THR A 37 -5.37 -9.57 -6.97
CA THR A 37 -4.18 -8.86 -7.42
C THR A 37 -2.98 -9.79 -7.46
N TYR A 38 -1.94 -9.40 -8.24
CA TYR A 38 -0.73 -10.21 -8.42
C TYR A 38 -0.09 -10.65 -7.10
N ASP A 39 -0.03 -9.75 -6.10
CA ASP A 39 0.66 -10.01 -4.83
C ASP A 39 -0.16 -10.85 -3.83
N GLU A 40 -1.51 -10.89 -3.92
CA GLU A 40 -2.37 -11.46 -2.87
C GLU A 40 -2.12 -12.94 -2.63
N ARG A 41 -1.89 -13.71 -3.68
CA ARG A 41 -1.59 -15.15 -3.57
C ARG A 41 -0.31 -15.38 -2.78
N PHE A 42 0.75 -14.63 -3.10
CA PHE A 42 2.04 -14.75 -2.41
C PHE A 42 1.94 -14.36 -0.93
N TYR A 43 1.18 -13.32 -0.60
CA TYR A 43 0.97 -12.93 0.79
C TYR A 43 0.15 -13.95 1.57
N TYR A 44 -0.85 -14.55 0.93
CA TYR A 44 -1.63 -15.61 1.56
C TYR A 44 -0.78 -16.87 1.81
N GLU A 45 0.02 -17.31 0.83
CA GLU A 45 0.96 -18.41 0.98
C GLU A 45 2.00 -18.14 2.07
N SER A 46 2.51 -16.92 2.16
CA SER A 46 3.37 -16.50 3.26
C SER A 46 2.68 -16.65 4.62
N GLY A 47 1.40 -16.30 4.70
CA GLY A 47 0.58 -16.50 5.90
C GLY A 47 0.44 -17.96 6.28
N LEU A 48 0.22 -18.87 5.33
CA LEU A 48 0.15 -20.32 5.56
C LEU A 48 1.46 -20.90 6.04
N ALA A 49 2.58 -20.48 5.46
CA ALA A 49 3.90 -20.90 5.89
C ALA A 49 4.19 -20.50 7.34
N ILE A 50 3.73 -19.32 7.76
CA ILE A 50 3.82 -18.89 9.15
C ILE A 50 2.96 -19.81 10.05
N LEU A 51 1.74 -20.14 9.64
CA LEU A 51 0.86 -21.04 10.38
C LEU A 51 1.42 -22.47 10.48
N SER A 52 2.19 -22.92 9.49
CA SER A 52 2.85 -24.23 9.52
C SER A 52 4.06 -24.29 10.48
N GLY A 53 4.48 -23.14 11.03
CA GLY A 53 5.62 -23.03 11.92
C GLY A 53 7.00 -23.07 11.24
N LYS A 54 7.05 -23.05 9.90
CA LYS A 54 8.29 -23.14 9.11
C LYS A 54 8.45 -22.04 8.07
N PRO A 55 8.38 -20.77 8.46
CA PRO A 55 8.44 -19.65 7.51
C PRO A 55 9.76 -19.58 6.72
N SER A 56 10.87 -20.09 7.26
CA SER A 56 12.17 -20.09 6.57
C SER A 56 12.23 -21.05 5.37
N GLU A 57 11.34 -22.03 5.26
CA GLU A 57 11.32 -22.96 4.13
C GLU A 57 10.72 -22.32 2.87
N VAL A 58 9.78 -21.37 3.02
CA VAL A 58 9.15 -20.63 1.91
C VAL A 58 10.13 -19.66 1.23
N GLY A 59 11.08 -19.12 1.99
CA GLY A 59 12.10 -18.17 1.47
C GLY A 59 13.01 -18.74 0.37
N LYS A 60 12.99 -20.06 0.14
CA LYS A 60 13.75 -20.71 -0.93
C LYS A 60 13.08 -20.69 -2.30
N GLN A 61 11.80 -20.32 -2.39
CA GLN A 61 10.99 -20.47 -3.60
C GLN A 61 10.82 -19.18 -4.43
N GLY A 62 11.59 -18.10 -4.17
CA GLY A 62 11.58 -16.90 -5.01
C GLY A 62 11.49 -15.56 -4.26
N VAL A 63 11.46 -14.47 -5.01
CA VAL A 63 11.52 -13.07 -4.52
C VAL A 63 10.35 -12.70 -3.58
N ALA A 64 9.17 -13.21 -3.86
CA ALA A 64 7.96 -12.94 -3.07
C ALA A 64 8.01 -13.61 -1.68
N ALA A 65 8.68 -14.75 -1.57
CA ALA A 65 8.83 -15.53 -0.35
C ALA A 65 9.77 -14.88 0.70
N ARG A 66 10.52 -13.84 0.33
CA ARG A 66 11.43 -13.14 1.27
C ARG A 66 10.75 -12.00 2.04
N ASN A 67 9.49 -11.68 1.76
CA ASN A 67 8.75 -10.60 2.44
C ASN A 67 7.73 -11.17 3.45
N ILE A 68 8.20 -12.07 4.32
CA ILE A 68 7.36 -12.78 5.29
C ILE A 68 7.12 -11.90 6.52
N MET A 69 5.89 -11.36 6.63
CA MET A 69 5.46 -10.60 7.81
C MET A 69 4.47 -11.43 8.65
N PRO A 70 4.73 -11.61 9.96
CA PRO A 70 3.89 -12.45 10.82
C PRO A 70 2.40 -12.11 10.79
N ALA A 71 2.04 -10.84 10.60
CA ALA A 71 0.65 -10.41 10.54
C ALA A 71 -0.16 -10.99 9.37
N LEU A 72 0.50 -11.50 8.31
CA LEU A 72 -0.17 -12.17 7.18
C LEU A 72 -0.82 -13.50 7.59
N ALA A 73 -0.35 -14.12 8.69
CA ALA A 73 -1.00 -15.29 9.26
C ALA A 73 -2.46 -15.03 9.65
N LEU A 74 -2.84 -13.77 9.95
CA LEU A 74 -4.22 -13.42 10.25
C LEU A 74 -5.14 -13.64 9.05
N ASN A 75 -4.71 -13.23 7.85
CA ASN A 75 -5.48 -13.44 6.63
C ASN A 75 -5.62 -14.93 6.29
N ALA A 76 -4.52 -15.68 6.41
CA ALA A 76 -4.53 -17.12 6.19
C ALA A 76 -5.41 -17.84 7.22
N SER A 77 -5.31 -17.50 8.52
CA SER A 77 -6.15 -18.09 9.57
C SER A 77 -7.65 -17.91 9.31
N VAL A 78 -8.05 -16.70 8.88
CA VAL A 78 -9.46 -16.41 8.57
C VAL A 78 -9.91 -17.18 7.32
N GLY A 79 -9.08 -17.26 6.29
CA GLY A 79 -9.37 -18.02 5.07
C GLY A 79 -9.50 -19.53 5.32
N GLU A 80 -8.60 -20.10 6.14
CA GLU A 80 -8.60 -21.53 6.46
C GLU A 80 -9.71 -21.92 7.47
N ALA A 81 -10.24 -20.98 8.25
CA ALA A 81 -11.30 -21.24 9.22
C ALA A 81 -12.67 -21.57 8.57
N ILE A 82 -12.84 -21.35 7.27
CA ILE A 82 -14.13 -21.58 6.61
C ILE A 82 -14.33 -23.06 6.26
N PRO A 83 -15.50 -23.62 6.63
CA PRO A 83 -15.86 -24.98 6.25
C PRO A 83 -15.96 -25.17 4.73
N GLU A 84 -15.49 -26.31 4.22
CA GLU A 84 -15.50 -26.63 2.78
C GLU A 84 -16.88 -26.55 2.13
N LYS A 85 -17.95 -26.89 2.87
CA LYS A 85 -19.33 -26.78 2.40
C LYS A 85 -19.75 -25.33 2.07
N ILE A 86 -19.13 -24.33 2.68
CA ILE A 86 -19.39 -22.92 2.37
C ILE A 86 -18.49 -22.49 1.21
N LEU A 87 -17.25 -22.99 1.17
CA LEU A 87 -16.29 -22.72 0.09
C LEU A 87 -16.79 -23.20 -1.27
N SER A 88 -17.37 -24.42 -1.34
CA SER A 88 -17.93 -24.92 -2.60
C SER A 88 -19.01 -24.00 -3.16
N LYS A 89 -19.90 -23.47 -2.32
CA LYS A 89 -20.92 -22.49 -2.74
C LYS A 89 -20.34 -21.14 -3.20
N LEU A 90 -19.21 -20.72 -2.65
CA LEU A 90 -18.51 -19.50 -3.07
C LEU A 90 -17.70 -19.73 -4.35
N ALA A 91 -17.21 -20.96 -4.56
CA ALA A 91 -16.48 -21.36 -5.75
C ALA A 91 -17.39 -21.59 -6.97
N GLU A 92 -18.62 -22.09 -6.77
CA GLU A 92 -19.64 -22.29 -7.82
C GLU A 92 -20.02 -20.99 -8.56
N GLY A 93 -19.72 -19.82 -7.99
CA GLY A 93 -19.90 -18.52 -8.63
C GLY A 93 -18.72 -18.06 -9.50
N GLY A 94 -17.66 -18.83 -9.61
CA GLY A 94 -16.49 -18.60 -10.45
C GLY A 94 -16.24 -19.81 -11.34
N GLU A 95 -16.33 -19.64 -12.65
CA GLU A 95 -16.07 -20.72 -13.62
C GLU A 95 -14.63 -21.24 -13.46
N SER A 96 -14.53 -22.58 -13.43
CA SER A 96 -13.28 -23.31 -13.19
C SER A 96 -12.52 -23.53 -14.49
N SER A 97 -11.29 -23.08 -14.59
CA SER A 97 -10.33 -23.59 -15.57
C SER A 97 -9.34 -24.55 -14.91
N GLU A 98 -9.33 -25.81 -15.35
CA GLU A 98 -8.54 -26.91 -14.75
C GLU A 98 -7.03 -26.88 -15.04
N ASP A 99 -6.51 -25.96 -15.86
CA ASP A 99 -5.12 -25.98 -16.32
C ASP A 99 -4.28 -24.78 -15.90
N SER A 100 -3.47 -24.88 -14.86
CA SER A 100 -2.42 -23.92 -14.52
C SER A 100 -1.02 -24.52 -14.66
N ILE A 101 -0.35 -24.26 -15.77
CA ILE A 101 1.00 -24.73 -16.07
C ILE A 101 2.00 -23.59 -15.85
N PHE A 102 2.40 -23.24 -14.64
CA PHE A 102 3.62 -22.44 -14.46
C PHE A 102 4.24 -22.48 -13.05
N TYR A 103 3.76 -23.33 -12.19
CA TYR A 103 4.55 -23.82 -11.05
C TYR A 103 4.23 -25.31 -10.92
N GLU A 104 5.19 -26.11 -11.25
CA GLU A 104 5.17 -27.58 -11.16
C GLU A 104 5.14 -28.06 -9.71
N ASP A 105 4.33 -27.47 -8.85
CA ASP A 105 4.05 -27.99 -7.52
C ASP A 105 2.63 -27.65 -7.10
N SER A 106 1.77 -28.63 -7.24
CA SER A 106 0.59 -29.06 -6.44
C SER A 106 -0.15 -28.12 -5.48
N ILE A 107 0.26 -26.88 -5.25
CA ILE A 107 -0.30 -25.96 -4.23
C ILE A 107 -1.36 -25.00 -4.80
N LEU A 108 -1.39 -24.77 -6.12
CA LEU A 108 -2.23 -23.75 -6.76
C LEU A 108 -3.50 -24.29 -7.46
N HIS A 109 -3.77 -25.58 -7.39
CA HIS A 109 -4.78 -26.28 -8.21
C HIS A 109 -6.14 -26.46 -7.53
N ASN A 110 -6.56 -25.55 -6.62
CA ASN A 110 -7.87 -25.73 -5.99
C ASN A 110 -8.71 -24.45 -6.07
N ASN A 111 -9.86 -24.49 -6.74
CA ASN A 111 -10.88 -23.42 -6.74
C ASN A 111 -11.22 -22.96 -5.31
N ASN A 112 -11.12 -23.88 -4.34
CA ASN A 112 -11.23 -23.60 -2.92
C ASN A 112 -10.14 -22.65 -2.42
N ARG A 113 -8.94 -22.60 -3.04
CA ARG A 113 -7.84 -21.71 -2.61
C ARG A 113 -8.15 -20.25 -2.87
N GLU A 114 -8.65 -19.91 -4.04
CA GLU A 114 -9.04 -18.52 -4.34
C GLU A 114 -10.16 -18.05 -3.43
N ALA A 115 -11.17 -18.89 -3.22
CA ALA A 115 -12.25 -18.61 -2.29
C ALA A 115 -11.75 -18.36 -0.87
N ARG A 116 -10.74 -19.12 -0.38
CA ARG A 116 -10.08 -18.89 0.91
C ARG A 116 -9.35 -17.54 0.97
N ILE A 117 -8.68 -17.13 -0.11
CA ILE A 117 -8.03 -15.82 -0.19
C ILE A 117 -9.08 -14.70 -0.11
N TYR A 118 -10.19 -14.81 -0.85
CA TYR A 118 -11.29 -13.83 -0.77
C TYR A 118 -11.85 -13.69 0.64
N VAL A 119 -11.98 -14.78 1.35
CA VAL A 119 -12.41 -14.76 2.75
C VAL A 119 -11.33 -14.18 3.65
N GLY A 120 -10.08 -14.49 3.39
CA GLY A 120 -8.93 -13.90 4.08
C GLY A 120 -8.91 -12.36 4.04
N LYS A 121 -9.49 -11.73 2.99
CA LYS A 121 -9.64 -10.27 2.91
C LYS A 121 -10.43 -9.67 4.07
N LEU A 122 -11.37 -10.43 4.66
CA LEU A 122 -12.16 -9.98 5.81
C LEU A 122 -11.29 -9.61 7.01
N ALA A 123 -10.13 -10.27 7.18
CA ALA A 123 -9.18 -9.93 8.23
C ALA A 123 -8.61 -8.52 8.04
N THR A 124 -8.22 -8.15 6.82
CA THR A 124 -7.72 -6.80 6.50
C THR A 124 -8.82 -5.75 6.68
N ILE A 125 -10.07 -6.04 6.27
CA ILE A 125 -11.22 -5.16 6.48
C ILE A 125 -11.46 -4.92 7.98
N PHE A 126 -11.39 -5.97 8.79
CA PHE A 126 -11.54 -5.86 10.25
C PHE A 126 -10.45 -5.00 10.88
N VAL A 127 -9.17 -5.18 10.49
CA VAL A 127 -8.07 -4.34 10.96
C VAL A 127 -8.24 -2.89 10.52
N SER A 128 -8.73 -2.66 9.30
CA SER A 128 -9.05 -1.31 8.82
C SER A 128 -10.17 -0.65 9.65
N LEU A 129 -11.18 -1.42 10.07
CA LEU A 129 -12.22 -0.92 10.98
C LEU A 129 -11.65 -0.52 12.35
N ILE A 130 -10.69 -1.28 12.88
CA ILE A 130 -9.97 -0.88 14.11
C ILE A 130 -9.26 0.46 13.89
N ALA A 131 -8.57 0.65 12.76
CA ALA A 131 -7.93 1.93 12.44
C ALA A 131 -8.94 3.07 12.38
N ALA A 132 -10.10 2.88 11.74
CA ALA A 132 -11.19 3.85 11.67
C ALA A 132 -11.67 4.28 13.06
N ILE A 133 -11.84 3.32 13.98
CA ILE A 133 -12.23 3.58 15.37
C ILE A 133 -11.15 4.41 16.09
N TYR A 134 -9.86 4.07 15.92
CA TYR A 134 -8.78 4.85 16.57
C TYR A 134 -8.61 6.24 15.96
N VAL A 135 -8.84 6.42 14.65
CA VAL A 135 -8.91 7.74 14.00
C VAL A 135 -10.00 8.61 14.66
N PHE A 136 -11.20 8.04 14.86
CA PHE A 136 -12.27 8.72 15.58
C PHE A 136 -11.89 9.06 17.03
N ILE A 137 -11.33 8.08 17.78
CA ILE A 137 -10.98 8.25 19.20
C ILE A 137 -9.93 9.34 19.37
N TRP A 138 -8.83 9.28 18.61
CA TRP A 138 -7.74 10.23 18.78
C TRP A 138 -8.13 11.64 18.34
N SER A 139 -8.83 11.77 17.22
CA SER A 139 -9.37 13.06 16.77
C SER A 139 -10.33 13.67 17.79
N ARG A 140 -11.23 12.84 18.38
CA ARG A 140 -12.13 13.29 19.42
C ARG A 140 -11.38 13.73 20.69
N GLU A 141 -10.31 13.04 21.10
CA GLU A 141 -9.49 13.42 22.27
C GLU A 141 -8.73 14.73 22.05
N LEU A 142 -8.34 15.02 20.80
CA LEU A 142 -7.60 16.24 20.47
C LEU A 142 -8.52 17.44 20.21
N TYR A 143 -9.59 17.25 19.45
CA TYR A 143 -10.35 18.34 18.82
C TYR A 143 -11.86 18.27 19.09
N GLY A 144 -12.33 17.27 19.83
CA GLY A 144 -13.73 17.12 20.21
C GLY A 144 -14.54 16.23 19.27
N LEU A 145 -15.83 16.08 19.59
CA LEU A 145 -16.70 15.07 18.98
C LEU A 145 -16.90 15.26 17.47
N HIS A 146 -17.08 16.49 17.01
CA HIS A 146 -17.30 16.78 15.58
C HIS A 146 -16.07 16.43 14.75
N ALA A 147 -14.88 16.69 15.30
CA ALA A 147 -13.62 16.28 14.69
C ALA A 147 -13.52 14.73 14.60
N GLY A 148 -13.91 14.01 15.66
CA GLY A 148 -13.96 12.56 15.62
C GLY A 148 -14.82 12.03 14.48
N PHE A 149 -16.04 12.55 14.30
CA PHE A 149 -16.89 12.13 13.18
C PHE A 149 -16.34 12.54 11.82
N LEU A 150 -15.79 13.75 11.68
CA LEU A 150 -15.21 14.17 10.40
C LEU A 150 -14.03 13.28 10.02
N SER A 151 -13.10 13.01 10.93
CA SER A 151 -11.94 12.16 10.65
C SER A 151 -12.36 10.72 10.28
N LEU A 152 -13.39 10.18 10.95
CA LEU A 152 -13.97 8.88 10.62
C LEU A 152 -14.56 8.87 9.21
N ILE A 153 -15.35 9.90 8.86
CA ILE A 153 -15.95 10.03 7.52
C ILE A 153 -14.87 10.11 6.44
N LEU A 154 -13.81 10.91 6.67
CA LEU A 154 -12.68 10.99 5.74
C LEU A 154 -12.00 9.63 5.55
N TYR A 155 -11.82 8.86 6.62
CA TYR A 155 -11.22 7.53 6.57
C TYR A 155 -12.07 6.54 5.78
N ILE A 156 -13.37 6.43 6.12
CA ILE A 156 -14.25 5.40 5.53
C ILE A 156 -14.66 5.69 4.10
N LEU A 157 -14.59 6.95 3.65
CA LEU A 157 -14.91 7.35 2.29
C LEU A 157 -13.66 7.59 1.43
N ASP A 158 -12.44 7.41 1.96
CA ASP A 158 -11.24 7.53 1.12
C ASP A 158 -11.11 6.31 0.20
N PRO A 159 -11.07 6.52 -1.14
CA PRO A 159 -10.99 5.41 -2.10
C PRO A 159 -9.74 4.54 -1.93
N ASN A 160 -8.59 5.13 -1.53
CA ASN A 160 -7.36 4.37 -1.33
C ASN A 160 -7.46 3.48 -0.09
N ILE A 161 -8.08 3.96 0.99
CA ILE A 161 -8.35 3.14 2.18
C ILE A 161 -9.27 1.98 1.83
N ILE A 162 -10.37 2.22 1.11
CA ILE A 162 -11.30 1.16 0.70
C ILE A 162 -10.59 0.15 -0.21
N ALA A 163 -9.85 0.63 -1.22
CA ALA A 163 -9.10 -0.22 -2.14
C ALA A 163 -8.21 -1.21 -1.39
N HIS A 164 -7.34 -0.71 -0.54
CA HIS A 164 -6.34 -1.52 0.15
C HIS A 164 -6.90 -2.30 1.36
N SER A 165 -8.06 -1.92 1.90
CA SER A 165 -8.75 -2.68 2.94
C SER A 165 -9.30 -4.02 2.43
N ARG A 166 -9.52 -4.14 1.11
CA ARG A 166 -10.07 -5.33 0.45
C ARG A 166 -9.02 -6.27 -0.11
N LEU A 167 -7.76 -6.09 0.26
CA LEU A 167 -6.65 -6.89 -0.24
C LEU A 167 -6.00 -7.70 0.89
N VAL A 168 -5.52 -8.90 0.57
CA VAL A 168 -4.62 -9.66 1.43
C VAL A 168 -3.24 -9.04 1.27
N HIS A 169 -2.96 -8.02 2.08
CA HIS A 169 -1.72 -7.24 1.99
C HIS A 169 -1.34 -6.60 3.32
N GLN A 170 -0.05 -6.28 3.48
CA GLN A 170 0.48 -5.70 4.72
C GLN A 170 0.24 -4.18 4.88
N ASP A 171 -0.25 -3.47 3.85
CA ASP A 171 -0.31 -1.99 3.85
C ASP A 171 -1.26 -1.44 4.91
N ILE A 172 -2.51 -1.92 4.95
CA ILE A 172 -3.50 -1.53 5.97
C ILE A 172 -3.12 -2.04 7.36
N LEU A 173 -2.56 -3.26 7.45
CA LEU A 173 -2.07 -3.81 8.72
C LEU A 173 -0.99 -2.90 9.30
N GLY A 174 -0.04 -2.45 8.47
CA GLY A 174 1.01 -1.50 8.84
C GLY A 174 0.46 -0.12 9.19
N ALA A 175 -0.46 0.43 8.40
CA ALA A 175 -1.07 1.74 8.66
C ALA A 175 -1.81 1.76 10.00
N CYS A 176 -2.62 0.73 10.27
CA CYS A 176 -3.33 0.58 11.53
C CYS A 176 -2.37 0.49 12.72
N SER A 177 -1.41 -0.44 12.66
CA SER A 177 -0.51 -0.73 13.78
C SER A 177 0.41 0.44 14.12
N VAL A 178 0.99 1.11 13.12
CA VAL A 178 1.83 2.30 13.29
C VAL A 178 1.03 3.45 13.92
N PHE A 179 -0.19 3.66 13.44
CA PHE A 179 -1.08 4.70 13.98
C PHE A 179 -1.47 4.44 15.42
N VAL A 180 -1.91 3.22 15.75
CA VAL A 180 -2.31 2.82 17.12
C VAL A 180 -1.13 2.82 18.07
N ALA A 181 0.06 2.38 17.63
CA ALA A 181 1.28 2.44 18.44
C ALA A 181 1.66 3.89 18.79
N THR A 182 1.58 4.79 17.79
CA THR A 182 1.86 6.23 18.02
C THR A 182 0.81 6.88 18.94
N TYR A 183 -0.47 6.49 18.82
CA TYR A 183 -1.53 6.95 19.73
C TYR A 183 -1.24 6.55 21.18
N TYR A 184 -0.88 5.30 21.47
CA TYR A 184 -0.56 4.88 22.84
C TYR A 184 0.75 5.47 23.33
N PHE A 185 1.73 5.70 22.48
CA PHE A 185 2.95 6.42 22.83
C PHE A 185 2.66 7.87 23.23
N TRP A 186 1.81 8.57 22.46
CA TRP A 186 1.29 9.89 22.83
C TRP A 186 0.61 9.87 24.21
N ARG A 187 -0.22 8.87 24.49
CA ARG A 187 -0.89 8.74 25.78
C ARG A 187 0.07 8.51 26.94
N VAL A 188 1.15 7.75 26.70
CA VAL A 188 2.21 7.54 27.73
C VAL A 188 2.85 8.88 28.11
N LEU A 189 3.26 9.68 27.13
CA LEU A 189 3.92 10.95 27.40
C LEU A 189 2.97 12.00 28.00
N LYS A 190 1.72 12.02 27.55
CA LYS A 190 0.74 13.03 27.98
C LYS A 190 0.08 12.72 29.31
N TYR A 191 -0.32 11.48 29.53
CA TYR A 191 -1.12 11.08 30.70
C TYR A 191 -0.36 10.14 31.65
N GLY A 192 0.70 9.50 31.16
CA GLY A 192 1.41 8.47 31.93
C GLY A 192 0.55 7.24 32.20
N GLY A 193 0.86 6.55 33.31
CA GLY A 193 0.08 5.43 33.83
C GLY A 193 0.45 4.08 33.26
N ARG A 194 0.41 3.05 34.13
CA ARG A 194 0.84 1.67 33.82
C ARG A 194 0.10 1.08 32.60
N LYS A 195 -1.22 1.32 32.51
CA LYS A 195 -2.03 0.81 31.38
C LYS A 195 -1.55 1.37 30.04
N ASN A 196 -1.33 2.69 29.93
CA ASN A 196 -0.85 3.30 28.70
C ASN A 196 0.55 2.80 28.33
N THR A 197 1.45 2.64 29.31
CA THR A 197 2.80 2.12 29.11
C THR A 197 2.77 0.69 28.54
N ILE A 198 2.00 -0.21 29.14
CA ILE A 198 1.86 -1.60 28.67
C ILE A 198 1.29 -1.63 27.25
N LEU A 199 0.22 -0.88 26.99
CA LEU A 199 -0.40 -0.83 25.65
C LEU A 199 0.55 -0.23 24.60
N SER A 200 1.36 0.78 24.96
CA SER A 200 2.37 1.35 24.07
C SER A 200 3.45 0.33 23.71
N ILE A 201 3.94 -0.44 24.69
CA ILE A 201 4.94 -1.49 24.49
C ILE A 201 4.39 -2.59 23.56
N ILE A 202 3.19 -3.09 23.84
CA ILE A 202 2.55 -4.15 23.06
C ILE A 202 2.27 -3.67 21.62
N THR A 203 1.67 -2.49 21.45
CA THR A 203 1.31 -1.99 20.13
C THR A 203 2.53 -1.62 19.29
N PHE A 204 3.63 -1.17 19.94
CA PHE A 204 4.92 -0.99 19.27
C PHE A 204 5.47 -2.32 18.73
N GLY A 205 5.45 -3.39 19.53
CA GLY A 205 5.87 -4.72 19.11
C GLY A 205 4.99 -5.30 17.99
N ILE A 206 3.65 -5.12 18.10
CA ILE A 206 2.71 -5.50 17.04
C ILE A 206 3.03 -4.76 15.73
N ALA A 207 3.36 -3.48 15.77
CA ALA A 207 3.71 -2.73 14.57
C ALA A 207 4.91 -3.36 13.84
N GLN A 208 5.90 -3.89 14.56
CA GLN A 208 7.09 -4.50 13.96
C GLN A 208 6.78 -5.81 13.20
N ILE A 209 5.70 -6.52 13.53
CA ILE A 209 5.29 -7.74 12.83
C ILE A 209 4.33 -7.51 11.66
N THR A 210 3.93 -6.26 11.42
CA THR A 210 3.00 -5.91 10.32
C THR A 210 3.72 -5.39 9.08
N ARG A 211 4.80 -4.63 9.25
CA ARG A 211 5.57 -4.06 8.14
C ARG A 211 6.98 -3.66 8.58
N TYR A 212 8.00 -4.00 7.80
CA TYR A 212 9.40 -3.67 8.14
C TYR A 212 9.66 -2.16 8.33
N THR A 213 8.92 -1.30 7.61
CA THR A 213 9.03 0.15 7.79
C THR A 213 8.55 0.66 9.15
N ALA A 214 7.86 -0.17 9.97
CA ALA A 214 7.53 0.19 11.34
C ALA A 214 8.76 0.41 12.23
N ILE A 215 9.96 -0.06 11.82
CA ILE A 215 11.22 0.25 12.50
C ILE A 215 11.48 1.76 12.60
N PHE A 216 10.95 2.55 11.68
CA PHE A 216 11.04 4.01 11.70
C PHE A 216 10.34 4.66 12.91
N LEU A 217 9.48 3.92 13.62
CA LEU A 217 8.94 4.39 14.90
C LEU A 217 10.03 4.64 15.94
N VAL A 218 11.19 3.96 15.86
CA VAL A 218 12.31 4.16 16.80
C VAL A 218 12.82 5.59 16.75
N PRO A 219 13.34 6.12 15.62
CA PRO A 219 13.77 7.51 15.54
C PRO A 219 12.62 8.51 15.72
N ILE A 220 11.39 8.17 15.27
CA ILE A 220 10.22 9.03 15.47
C ILE A 220 9.92 9.19 16.98
N TYR A 221 9.93 8.11 17.76
CA TYR A 221 9.67 8.16 19.21
C TYR A 221 10.76 8.93 19.95
N LEU A 222 12.02 8.79 19.54
CA LEU A 222 13.12 9.59 20.08
C LEU A 222 12.88 11.09 19.86
N LEU A 223 12.60 11.49 18.61
CA LEU A 223 12.34 12.90 18.26
C LEU A 223 11.12 13.46 18.99
N LEU A 224 10.02 12.69 19.07
CA LEU A 224 8.81 13.07 19.79
C LEU A 224 9.08 13.25 21.29
N THR A 225 9.87 12.36 21.91
CA THR A 225 10.24 12.47 23.32
C THR A 225 11.07 13.71 23.60
N LEU A 226 12.07 13.98 22.74
CA LEU A 226 12.91 15.18 22.86
C LEU A 226 12.08 16.46 22.70
N GLY A 227 11.20 16.50 21.70
CA GLY A 227 10.31 17.63 21.47
C GLY A 227 9.31 17.83 22.60
N PHE A 228 8.65 16.76 23.08
CA PHE A 228 7.68 16.80 24.17
C PHE A 228 8.28 17.34 25.47
N HIS A 229 9.51 16.95 25.78
CA HIS A 229 10.23 17.36 26.98
C HIS A 229 11.17 18.56 26.77
N SER A 230 11.19 19.19 25.59
CA SER A 230 12.18 20.21 25.21
C SER A 230 12.30 21.35 26.23
N SER A 231 11.18 21.96 26.63
CA SER A 231 11.17 23.03 27.63
C SER A 231 11.69 22.57 28.99
N THR A 232 11.31 21.36 29.40
CA THR A 232 11.78 20.78 30.69
C THR A 232 13.29 20.49 30.61
N ILE A 233 13.77 19.91 29.53
CA ILE A 233 15.21 19.61 29.34
C ILE A 233 16.03 20.90 29.35
N ILE A 234 15.58 21.94 28.63
CA ILE A 234 16.26 23.23 28.59
C ILE A 234 16.34 23.85 30.00
N ASN A 235 15.23 23.83 30.78
CA ASN A 235 15.21 24.35 32.12
C ASN A 235 16.12 23.58 33.09
N LEU A 236 16.16 22.25 32.97
CA LEU A 236 17.04 21.41 33.80
C LEU A 236 18.53 21.64 33.47
N ILE A 237 18.86 21.81 32.16
CA ILE A 237 20.22 22.11 31.74
C ILE A 237 20.65 23.50 32.28
N ARG A 238 19.79 24.52 32.13
CA ARG A 238 20.05 25.88 32.66
C ARG A 238 20.20 25.88 34.17
N GLY A 239 19.37 25.10 34.88
CA GLY A 239 19.44 24.94 36.31
C GLY A 239 20.53 23.98 36.80
N ARG A 240 21.30 23.36 35.90
CA ARG A 240 22.32 22.33 36.20
C ARG A 240 21.79 21.17 37.05
N ASP A 241 20.50 20.83 36.88
CA ASP A 241 19.85 19.72 37.62
C ASP A 241 20.11 18.37 36.90
N TRP A 242 21.36 17.94 36.98
CA TRP A 242 21.82 16.70 36.33
C TRP A 242 21.11 15.44 36.86
N LYS A 243 20.70 15.45 38.16
CA LYS A 243 20.01 14.32 38.77
C LYS A 243 18.66 14.05 38.10
N ASN A 244 17.87 15.09 37.85
CA ASN A 244 16.59 14.94 37.15
C ASN A 244 16.74 14.62 35.68
N ILE A 245 17.77 15.13 35.03
CA ILE A 245 18.12 14.76 33.62
C ILE A 245 18.43 13.26 33.56
N THR A 246 19.33 12.78 34.43
CA THR A 246 19.71 11.35 34.48
C THR A 246 18.49 10.46 34.76
N THR A 247 17.61 10.86 35.70
CA THR A 247 16.38 10.11 35.98
C THR A 247 15.48 9.98 34.75
N LYS A 248 15.30 11.04 33.97
CA LYS A 248 14.50 11.00 32.72
C LYS A 248 15.15 10.11 31.66
N ILE A 249 16.47 10.19 31.49
CA ILE A 249 17.22 9.34 30.56
C ILE A 249 17.08 7.87 30.96
N VAL A 250 17.26 7.53 32.23
CA VAL A 250 17.12 6.16 32.75
C VAL A 250 15.70 5.64 32.54
N ASN A 251 14.66 6.45 32.82
CA ASN A 251 13.28 6.03 32.61
C ASN A 251 12.94 5.81 31.13
N PHE A 252 13.45 6.65 30.24
CA PHE A 252 13.31 6.46 28.80
C PHE A 252 14.08 5.20 28.34
N GLY A 253 15.29 4.97 28.88
CA GLY A 253 16.06 3.74 28.60
C GLY A 253 15.33 2.48 29.05
N LYS A 254 14.71 2.49 30.26
CA LYS A 254 13.87 1.36 30.74
C LYS A 254 12.68 1.10 29.80
N PHE A 255 12.00 2.15 29.35
CA PHE A 255 10.89 2.03 28.40
C PHE A 255 11.35 1.46 27.05
N THR A 256 12.45 1.98 26.50
CA THR A 256 13.04 1.49 25.25
C THR A 256 13.47 0.03 25.36
N MET A 257 14.10 -0.36 26.47
CA MET A 257 14.47 -1.76 26.74
C MET A 257 13.23 -2.67 26.80
N ALA A 258 12.18 -2.24 27.48
CA ALA A 258 10.92 -3.00 27.54
C ALA A 258 10.28 -3.13 26.13
N CYS A 259 10.31 -2.06 25.32
CA CYS A 259 9.86 -2.14 23.92
C CYS A 259 10.70 -3.13 23.11
N LEU A 260 12.03 -3.09 23.25
CA LEU A 260 12.95 -4.02 22.55
C LEU A 260 12.67 -5.48 22.91
N LEU A 261 12.62 -5.78 24.23
CA LEU A 261 12.38 -7.16 24.70
C LEU A 261 11.00 -7.67 24.27
N ALA A 262 9.96 -6.85 24.39
CA ALA A 262 8.62 -7.21 23.95
C ALA A 262 8.58 -7.42 22.43
N THR A 263 9.26 -6.58 21.65
CA THR A 263 9.37 -6.73 20.20
C THR A 263 10.05 -8.03 19.80
N ILE A 264 11.18 -8.34 20.40
CA ILE A 264 11.90 -9.62 20.17
C ILE A 264 10.95 -10.78 20.47
N LEU A 265 10.27 -10.75 21.60
CA LEU A 265 9.33 -11.81 21.99
C LEU A 265 8.16 -11.94 21.01
N ILE A 266 7.52 -10.83 20.63
CA ILE A 266 6.38 -10.82 19.71
C ILE A 266 6.78 -11.33 18.33
N ILE A 267 7.95 -10.93 17.80
CA ILE A 267 8.46 -11.41 16.52
C ILE A 267 8.72 -12.92 16.57
N ASN A 268 9.36 -13.39 17.65
CA ASN A 268 9.65 -14.81 17.83
C ASN A 268 8.37 -15.64 17.92
N ILE A 269 7.39 -15.21 18.70
CA ILE A 269 6.07 -15.87 18.77
C ILE A 269 5.41 -15.88 17.39
N GLY A 270 5.42 -14.75 16.70
CA GLY A 270 4.78 -14.58 15.37
C GLY A 270 5.41 -15.44 14.28
N LEU A 271 6.65 -15.87 14.43
CA LEU A 271 7.38 -16.74 13.48
C LEU A 271 7.81 -18.08 14.11
N SER A 272 7.12 -18.51 15.18
CA SER A 272 7.27 -19.82 15.83
C SER A 272 8.72 -20.13 16.24
N PHE A 273 9.53 -19.10 16.55
CA PHE A 273 10.96 -19.22 16.89
C PHE A 273 11.80 -19.91 15.79
N ASP A 274 11.34 -19.91 14.54
CA ASP A 274 11.99 -20.62 13.43
C ASP A 274 13.42 -20.10 13.19
N LYS A 275 14.42 -20.98 13.43
CA LYS A 275 15.86 -20.69 13.34
C LYS A 275 16.28 -19.42 14.09
N THR A 276 15.69 -19.14 15.25
CA THR A 276 16.16 -18.12 16.18
C THR A 276 17.55 -18.48 16.69
N PHE A 277 18.38 -17.47 16.98
CA PHE A 277 19.79 -17.58 17.37
C PHE A 277 20.74 -18.10 16.27
N THR A 278 20.33 -18.06 14.99
CA THR A 278 21.26 -18.22 13.87
C THR A 278 22.35 -17.15 13.97
N LYS A 279 23.63 -17.53 13.78
CA LYS A 279 24.74 -16.59 13.80
C LYS A 279 24.63 -15.61 12.64
N LEU A 280 25.02 -14.35 12.85
CA LEU A 280 24.94 -13.31 11.81
C LEU A 280 25.74 -13.72 10.55
N GLY A 281 26.84 -14.46 10.73
CA GLY A 281 27.67 -14.98 9.65
C GLY A 281 26.99 -16.01 8.75
N ASP A 282 25.96 -16.68 9.24
CA ASP A 282 25.27 -17.79 8.54
C ASP A 282 24.05 -17.31 7.70
N TYR A 283 23.83 -15.99 7.64
CA TYR A 283 22.79 -15.41 6.80
C TYR A 283 23.28 -15.16 5.37
N ASP A 284 22.37 -15.33 4.41
CA ASP A 284 22.59 -14.96 3.00
C ASP A 284 22.01 -13.56 2.74
N PHE A 285 22.81 -12.52 3.01
CA PHE A 285 22.41 -11.13 2.86
C PHE A 285 22.63 -10.60 1.43
N ALA A 286 21.68 -9.77 0.96
CA ALA A 286 21.69 -9.15 -0.36
C ALA A 286 21.98 -7.63 -0.31
N SER A 287 21.67 -6.95 0.81
CA SER A 287 21.87 -5.50 0.92
C SER A 287 23.31 -5.16 1.31
N LYS A 288 23.81 -4.04 0.81
CA LYS A 288 25.14 -3.54 1.15
C LYS A 288 25.29 -3.29 2.66
N ALA A 289 24.21 -2.81 3.30
CA ALA A 289 24.21 -2.50 4.72
C ALA A 289 24.42 -3.78 5.58
N PHE A 290 23.66 -4.85 5.31
CA PHE A 290 23.77 -6.10 6.08
C PHE A 290 25.02 -6.89 5.74
N ILE A 291 25.48 -6.90 4.48
CA ILE A 291 26.78 -7.47 4.09
C ILE A 291 27.93 -6.77 4.83
N SER A 292 27.91 -5.43 4.91
CA SER A 292 28.92 -4.67 5.65
C SER A 292 28.89 -4.99 7.16
N LEU A 293 27.71 -5.19 7.74
CA LEU A 293 27.56 -5.59 9.14
C LEU A 293 28.10 -7.01 9.38
N GLN A 294 27.78 -7.96 8.49
CA GLN A 294 28.21 -9.35 8.54
C GLN A 294 29.74 -9.49 8.40
N SER A 295 30.40 -8.60 7.65
CA SER A 295 31.85 -8.62 7.44
C SER A 295 32.66 -8.27 8.69
N GLN A 296 32.03 -7.71 9.74
CA GLN A 296 32.71 -7.36 10.99
C GLN A 296 33.04 -8.61 11.80
N PRO A 297 34.32 -8.91 12.14
CA PRO A 297 34.72 -10.17 12.78
C PRO A 297 34.00 -10.44 14.11
N LEU A 298 33.79 -9.39 14.92
CA LEU A 298 33.11 -9.51 16.23
C LEU A 298 31.61 -9.79 16.11
N LEU A 299 30.97 -9.33 15.03
CA LEU A 299 29.53 -9.46 14.85
C LEU A 299 29.15 -10.77 14.16
N LYS A 300 30.04 -11.32 13.34
CA LYS A 300 29.80 -12.55 12.56
C LYS A 300 29.39 -13.73 13.43
N GLU A 301 30.02 -13.89 14.59
CA GLU A 301 29.77 -15.02 15.51
C GLU A 301 28.60 -14.75 16.48
N LEU A 302 27.97 -13.55 16.46
CA LEU A 302 26.89 -13.24 17.39
C LEU A 302 25.60 -13.98 16.98
N PRO A 303 24.96 -14.71 17.92
CA PRO A 303 23.65 -15.29 17.70
C PRO A 303 22.59 -14.17 17.68
N VAL A 304 21.78 -14.13 16.63
CA VAL A 304 20.72 -13.12 16.49
C VAL A 304 19.45 -13.60 17.20
N PRO A 305 18.90 -12.86 18.18
CA PRO A 305 17.73 -13.29 18.94
C PRO A 305 16.40 -13.05 18.18
N LEU A 306 16.44 -13.20 16.86
CA LEU A 306 15.30 -13.04 15.96
C LEU A 306 15.22 -14.25 15.01
N PRO A 307 14.03 -14.66 14.57
CA PRO A 307 13.87 -15.69 13.56
C PRO A 307 14.58 -15.34 12.26
N TYR A 308 15.15 -16.34 11.60
CA TYR A 308 15.90 -16.19 10.36
C TYR A 308 15.10 -15.42 9.28
N ALA A 309 13.83 -15.80 9.08
CA ALA A 309 12.96 -15.19 8.09
C ALA A 309 12.73 -13.68 8.32
N TYR A 310 12.70 -13.23 9.58
CA TYR A 310 12.50 -11.81 9.89
C TYR A 310 13.70 -10.96 9.49
N LEU A 311 14.90 -11.36 9.86
CA LEU A 311 16.12 -10.60 9.54
C LEU A 311 16.43 -10.65 8.04
N SER A 312 16.24 -11.81 7.39
CA SER A 312 16.36 -11.93 5.93
C SER A 312 15.35 -11.05 5.18
N GLY A 313 14.13 -10.90 5.72
CA GLY A 313 13.12 -10.00 5.16
C GLY A 313 13.48 -8.52 5.33
N LEU A 314 14.07 -8.13 6.47
CA LEU A 314 14.62 -6.77 6.67
C LEU A 314 15.74 -6.47 5.66
N ASP A 315 16.67 -7.40 5.48
CA ASP A 315 17.74 -7.30 4.50
C ASP A 315 17.20 -7.16 3.08
N PHE A 316 16.24 -8.01 2.71
CA PHE A 316 15.57 -7.92 1.40
C PHE A 316 14.88 -6.57 1.19
N GLY A 317 14.13 -6.07 2.19
CA GLY A 317 13.53 -4.74 2.16
C GLY A 317 14.57 -3.64 1.97
N LYS A 318 15.73 -3.75 2.62
CA LYS A 318 16.84 -2.83 2.48
C LYS A 318 17.48 -2.91 1.10
N SER A 319 17.69 -4.11 0.57
CA SER A 319 18.19 -4.33 -0.80
C SER A 319 17.26 -3.71 -1.85
N LYS A 320 15.94 -3.86 -1.70
CA LYS A 320 14.96 -3.17 -2.56
C LYS A 320 15.10 -1.64 -2.52
N GLN A 321 15.34 -1.07 -1.34
CA GLN A 321 15.54 0.38 -1.20
C GLN A 321 16.84 0.86 -1.88
N GLU A 322 17.89 0.04 -1.83
CA GLU A 322 19.19 0.39 -2.40
C GLU A 322 19.26 0.23 -3.93
N THR A 323 18.60 -0.79 -4.46
CA THR A 323 18.78 -1.23 -5.85
C THR A 323 17.51 -1.22 -6.69
N GLY A 324 16.33 -1.22 -6.06
CA GLY A 324 15.05 -1.49 -6.72
C GLY A 324 14.81 -2.98 -7.04
N PHE A 325 15.72 -3.88 -6.60
CA PHE A 325 15.64 -5.32 -6.87
C PHE A 325 14.27 -5.91 -6.52
N GLY A 326 13.71 -6.70 -7.40
CA GLY A 326 12.41 -7.38 -7.20
C GLY A 326 11.19 -6.45 -7.20
N SER A 327 11.30 -5.23 -7.77
CA SER A 327 10.20 -4.24 -7.78
C SER A 327 9.85 -3.74 -9.16
N GLY A 328 10.45 -4.08 -10.22
CA GLY A 328 10.23 -3.38 -11.48
C GLY A 328 10.55 -1.88 -11.44
N PRO A 329 10.54 -1.17 -12.57
CA PRO A 329 10.83 0.25 -12.64
C PRO A 329 9.66 1.08 -12.07
N SER A 330 9.97 2.12 -11.29
CA SER A 330 9.00 3.15 -10.95
C SER A 330 8.56 3.89 -12.21
N TYR A 331 7.27 4.25 -12.30
CA TYR A 331 6.74 5.02 -13.44
C TYR A 331 6.11 6.32 -12.95
N LEU A 332 6.49 7.44 -13.57
CA LEU A 332 5.96 8.75 -13.24
C LEU A 332 5.89 9.64 -14.49
N MET A 333 4.69 10.09 -14.86
CA MET A 333 4.44 11.09 -15.91
C MET A 333 5.21 10.79 -17.21
N GLY A 334 5.03 9.58 -17.75
CA GLY A 334 5.67 9.14 -18.99
C GLY A 334 7.12 8.68 -18.85
N ARG A 335 7.71 8.72 -17.64
CA ARG A 335 9.11 8.37 -17.39
C ARG A 335 9.22 7.07 -16.60
N LEU A 336 10.11 6.18 -17.03
CA LEU A 336 10.52 5.00 -16.26
C LEU A 336 11.75 5.32 -15.40
N GLY A 337 11.78 4.84 -14.18
CA GLY A 337 12.88 5.02 -13.23
C GLY A 337 14.07 4.11 -13.53
N LEU A 338 14.76 4.34 -14.64
CA LEU A 338 15.95 3.60 -15.07
C LEU A 338 17.20 4.41 -14.77
N LYS A 339 18.28 3.78 -14.25
CA LYS A 339 19.50 4.51 -13.84
C LYS A 339 20.23 5.11 -15.03
N ASN A 340 20.35 4.37 -16.13
CA ASN A 340 21.09 4.79 -17.32
C ASN A 340 20.15 5.12 -18.50
N GLY A 341 18.85 5.25 -18.26
CA GLY A 341 17.86 5.48 -19.33
C GLY A 341 17.48 4.24 -20.13
N GLU A 342 18.22 3.14 -20.00
CA GLU A 342 18.04 1.90 -20.74
C GLU A 342 17.68 0.76 -19.81
N ARG A 343 16.86 -0.19 -20.29
CA ARG A 343 16.62 -1.46 -19.64
C ARG A 343 17.81 -2.38 -19.85
N SER A 344 18.10 -3.23 -18.85
CA SER A 344 18.94 -4.39 -19.06
C SER A 344 18.33 -5.29 -20.14
N PRO A 345 19.15 -5.84 -21.05
CA PRO A 345 18.69 -6.85 -22.02
C PRO A 345 18.10 -8.10 -21.35
N ASP A 346 18.53 -8.40 -20.11
CA ASP A 346 17.95 -9.44 -19.27
C ASP A 346 16.70 -8.89 -18.57
N PRO A 347 15.48 -9.39 -18.91
CA PRO A 347 14.24 -8.95 -18.28
C PRO A 347 14.17 -9.28 -16.78
N TYR A 348 15.05 -10.15 -16.28
CA TYR A 348 15.18 -10.52 -14.87
C TYR A 348 16.30 -9.77 -14.15
N ASP A 349 17.08 -8.92 -14.83
CA ASP A 349 18.06 -8.04 -14.19
C ASP A 349 17.36 -6.79 -13.62
N PHE A 350 16.92 -6.91 -12.39
CA PHE A 350 16.30 -5.82 -11.62
C PHE A 350 17.33 -4.84 -11.02
N LYS A 351 18.61 -4.91 -11.44
CA LYS A 351 19.65 -3.97 -11.02
C LYS A 351 19.61 -2.74 -11.93
N GLY A 352 19.48 -1.57 -11.36
CA GLY A 352 19.52 -0.36 -12.19
C GLY A 352 18.28 0.52 -12.13
N PHE A 353 17.34 0.22 -11.23
CA PHE A 353 16.18 1.07 -11.03
C PHE A 353 16.50 2.24 -10.07
N LYS A 354 15.79 3.36 -10.26
CA LYS A 354 15.82 4.52 -9.38
C LYS A 354 14.41 5.04 -9.16
N GLY A 355 14.16 5.64 -7.99
CA GLY A 355 12.93 6.35 -7.71
C GLY A 355 12.96 7.80 -8.20
N PHE A 356 11.81 8.45 -8.14
CA PHE A 356 11.62 9.88 -8.36
C PHE A 356 11.35 10.56 -7.02
N LYS A 357 12.07 11.62 -6.68
CA LYS A 357 11.88 12.34 -5.41
C LYS A 357 10.47 12.92 -5.27
N GLU A 358 9.88 13.33 -6.39
CA GLU A 358 8.55 13.88 -6.51
C GLU A 358 7.42 12.84 -6.59
N TYR A 359 7.73 11.54 -6.63
CA TYR A 359 6.76 10.46 -6.88
C TYR A 359 5.55 10.53 -5.93
N TYR A 360 5.81 10.54 -4.63
CA TYR A 360 4.70 10.52 -3.66
C TYR A 360 3.97 11.86 -3.56
N LEU A 361 4.62 12.97 -3.93
CA LEU A 361 3.94 14.25 -4.04
C LEU A 361 2.92 14.22 -5.19
N ILE A 362 3.32 13.72 -6.35
CA ILE A 362 2.44 13.56 -7.51
C ILE A 362 1.37 12.50 -7.23
N ALA A 363 1.74 11.36 -6.65
CA ALA A 363 0.79 10.34 -6.27
C ALA A 363 -0.26 10.88 -5.27
N PHE A 364 0.16 11.65 -4.26
CA PHE A 364 -0.74 12.29 -3.31
C PHE A 364 -1.68 13.28 -4.02
N LEU A 365 -1.15 14.12 -4.89
CA LEU A 365 -1.92 15.12 -5.63
C LEU A 365 -3.04 14.50 -6.47
N TYR A 366 -2.77 13.39 -7.15
CA TYR A 366 -3.74 12.76 -8.07
C TYR A 366 -4.57 11.63 -7.45
N LYS A 367 -4.08 10.97 -6.39
CA LYS A 367 -4.75 9.82 -5.77
C LYS A 367 -5.55 10.16 -4.52
N VAL A 368 -5.25 11.27 -3.84
CA VAL A 368 -6.04 11.69 -2.67
C VAL A 368 -7.21 12.55 -3.13
N PRO A 369 -8.45 12.34 -2.64
CA PRO A 369 -9.59 13.17 -3.00
C PRO A 369 -9.34 14.66 -2.75
N ILE A 370 -9.74 15.53 -3.67
CA ILE A 370 -9.50 16.99 -3.58
C ILE A 370 -10.12 17.57 -2.29
N ALA A 371 -11.30 17.10 -1.89
CA ALA A 371 -11.90 17.51 -0.62
C ALA A 371 -10.97 17.27 0.58
N THR A 372 -10.35 16.09 0.65
CA THR A 372 -9.41 15.74 1.72
C THR A 372 -8.17 16.63 1.68
N GLN A 373 -7.62 16.90 0.49
CA GLN A 373 -6.47 17.80 0.33
C GLN A 373 -6.78 19.22 0.79
N LEU A 374 -7.95 19.76 0.41
CA LEU A 374 -8.37 21.10 0.82
C LEU A 374 -8.60 21.20 2.33
N LEU A 375 -9.19 20.16 2.94
CA LEU A 375 -9.37 20.12 4.40
C LEU A 375 -8.02 20.04 5.13
N ILE A 376 -7.03 19.30 4.61
CA ILE A 376 -5.66 19.27 5.15
C ILE A 376 -5.01 20.66 5.05
N ILE A 377 -5.08 21.32 3.90
CA ILE A 377 -4.52 22.66 3.71
C ILE A 377 -5.17 23.65 4.68
N LEU A 378 -6.49 23.62 4.81
CA LEU A 378 -7.22 24.47 5.75
C LEU A 378 -6.84 24.18 7.20
N ALA A 379 -6.67 22.89 7.56
CA ALA A 379 -6.24 22.51 8.91
C ALA A 379 -4.82 23.01 9.22
N ILE A 380 -3.89 22.91 8.26
CA ILE A 380 -2.53 23.43 8.40
C ILE A 380 -2.57 24.97 8.57
N TRP A 381 -3.38 25.66 7.78
CA TRP A 381 -3.59 27.10 7.95
C TRP A 381 -4.10 27.44 9.36
N CYS A 382 -5.08 26.69 9.89
CA CYS A 382 -5.56 26.86 11.26
C CYS A 382 -4.44 26.63 12.29
N LEU A 383 -3.58 25.60 12.10
CA LEU A 383 -2.44 25.35 12.98
C LEU A 383 -1.45 26.51 13.00
N ILE A 384 -1.17 27.10 11.85
CA ILE A 384 -0.26 28.25 11.74
C ILE A 384 -0.87 29.49 12.39
N ARG A 385 -2.17 29.76 12.16
CA ARG A 385 -2.91 30.88 12.75
C ARG A 385 -2.92 30.79 14.27
N ASP A 386 -3.24 29.60 14.80
CA ASP A 386 -3.46 29.37 16.23
C ASP A 386 -2.15 28.97 16.96
N ARG A 387 -0.98 29.11 16.31
CA ARG A 387 0.33 28.61 16.80
C ARG A 387 0.71 29.05 18.22
N LYS A 388 0.20 30.18 18.69
CA LYS A 388 0.47 30.66 20.06
C LYS A 388 -0.36 29.96 21.12
N GLU A 389 -1.50 29.38 20.76
CA GLU A 389 -2.46 28.74 21.66
C GLU A 389 -2.28 27.21 21.70
N ILE A 390 -1.71 26.63 20.65
CA ILE A 390 -1.53 25.19 20.54
C ILE A 390 -0.29 24.71 21.30
N LYS A 391 -0.42 23.56 21.92
CA LYS A 391 0.69 22.83 22.55
C LYS A 391 1.31 21.86 21.54
N PHE A 392 1.93 22.39 20.47
CA PHE A 392 2.38 21.65 19.30
C PHE A 392 3.11 20.35 19.65
N TRP A 393 4.17 20.41 20.47
CA TRP A 393 4.95 19.23 20.86
C TRP A 393 4.20 18.24 21.75
N GLN A 394 3.07 18.64 22.33
CA GLN A 394 2.25 17.75 23.18
C GLN A 394 1.11 17.07 22.42
N ASN A 395 0.74 17.55 21.23
CA ASN A 395 -0.38 17.05 20.46
C ASN A 395 -0.04 16.88 18.96
N GLU A 396 0.08 17.98 18.23
CA GLU A 396 0.14 18.00 16.76
C GLU A 396 1.43 17.39 16.20
N ALA A 397 2.54 17.47 16.94
CA ALA A 397 3.81 16.85 16.57
C ALA A 397 3.68 15.33 16.40
N PHE A 398 2.80 14.67 17.19
CA PHE A 398 2.56 13.22 17.09
C PHE A 398 1.79 12.82 15.83
N LEU A 399 1.16 13.76 15.16
CA LEU A 399 0.50 13.57 13.87
C LEU A 399 1.40 13.93 12.70
N LEU A 400 2.08 15.09 12.80
CA LEU A 400 2.84 15.66 11.69
C LEU A 400 4.25 15.05 11.55
N LEU A 401 4.93 14.72 12.66
CA LEU A 401 6.28 14.18 12.58
C LEU A 401 6.32 12.78 11.95
N PRO A 402 5.45 11.80 12.32
CA PRO A 402 5.34 10.55 11.59
C PRO A 402 5.02 10.76 10.10
N PHE A 403 4.06 11.66 9.79
CA PHE A 403 3.73 11.99 8.41
C PHE A 403 4.97 12.43 7.62
N PHE A 404 5.68 13.48 8.07
CA PHE A 404 6.86 13.99 7.36
C PHE A 404 7.97 12.97 7.29
N PHE A 405 8.21 12.22 8.38
CA PHE A 405 9.29 11.23 8.42
C PHE A 405 9.07 10.12 7.39
N TYR A 406 7.89 9.50 7.37
CA TYR A 406 7.57 8.46 6.39
C TYR A 406 7.54 9.00 4.97
N PHE A 407 6.90 10.15 4.74
CA PHE A 407 6.80 10.76 3.43
C PHE A 407 8.20 11.07 2.84
N CYS A 408 9.05 11.74 3.61
CA CYS A 408 10.40 12.09 3.15
C CYS A 408 11.27 10.84 2.93
N THR A 409 11.27 9.91 3.90
CA THR A 409 12.11 8.70 3.81
C THR A 409 11.74 7.84 2.60
N LEU A 410 10.43 7.61 2.38
CA LEU A 410 9.97 6.79 1.27
C LEU A 410 10.13 7.48 -0.09
N SER A 411 10.09 8.81 -0.14
CA SER A 411 10.38 9.57 -1.37
C SER A 411 11.84 9.43 -1.84
N LEU A 412 12.73 8.96 -0.98
CA LEU A 412 14.14 8.74 -1.31
C LEU A 412 14.46 7.28 -1.68
N THR A 413 13.47 6.38 -1.70
CA THR A 413 13.69 4.96 -2.04
C THR A 413 13.72 4.73 -3.54
N ALA A 414 14.43 3.69 -3.98
CA ALA A 414 14.49 3.28 -5.39
C ALA A 414 13.20 2.58 -5.86
N SER A 415 12.49 1.91 -4.94
CA SER A 415 11.25 1.19 -5.23
C SER A 415 10.04 2.04 -4.89
N GLN A 416 9.26 2.45 -5.89
CA GLN A 416 8.07 3.29 -5.76
C GLN A 416 6.97 2.73 -6.67
N LEU A 417 6.14 1.83 -6.11
CA LEU A 417 5.15 1.06 -6.87
C LEU A 417 3.69 1.47 -6.56
N GLY A 418 3.47 2.64 -5.97
CA GLY A 418 2.13 3.14 -5.74
C GLY A 418 1.96 3.94 -4.45
N ILE A 419 0.79 4.59 -4.35
CA ILE A 419 0.35 5.34 -3.17
C ILE A 419 0.32 4.45 -1.90
N ARG A 420 0.17 3.14 -2.08
CA ARG A 420 0.13 2.14 -1.00
C ARG A 420 1.33 2.20 -0.05
N TYR A 421 2.50 2.59 -0.53
CA TYR A 421 3.69 2.66 0.31
C TYR A 421 3.64 3.78 1.35
N ILE A 422 2.90 4.85 1.06
CA ILE A 422 2.66 5.93 2.03
C ILE A 422 1.29 5.84 2.72
N LEU A 423 0.55 4.75 2.55
CA LEU A 423 -0.79 4.60 3.13
C LEU A 423 -0.78 4.73 4.66
N MET A 424 0.34 4.41 5.32
CA MET A 424 0.48 4.54 6.77
C MET A 424 0.42 5.98 7.28
N ILE A 425 0.56 7.00 6.41
CA ILE A 425 0.42 8.41 6.82
C ILE A 425 -1.05 8.88 6.82
N PHE A 426 -1.95 8.19 6.11
CA PHE A 426 -3.34 8.62 5.91
C PHE A 426 -4.14 8.77 7.21
N PRO A 427 -4.10 7.83 8.18
CA PRO A 427 -4.81 7.99 9.44
C PRO A 427 -4.41 9.27 10.18
N PHE A 428 -3.11 9.63 10.17
CA PHE A 428 -2.62 10.86 10.77
C PHE A 428 -3.18 12.11 10.07
N LEU A 429 -3.22 12.09 8.73
CA LEU A 429 -3.74 13.19 7.94
C LEU A 429 -5.24 13.43 8.15
N PHE A 430 -6.04 12.36 8.30
CA PHE A 430 -7.47 12.51 8.58
C PHE A 430 -7.71 13.12 9.96
N VAL A 431 -6.88 12.79 10.96
CA VAL A 431 -6.94 13.46 12.27
C VAL A 431 -6.54 14.93 12.14
N VAL A 432 -5.46 15.26 11.41
CA VAL A 432 -5.07 16.66 11.15
C VAL A 432 -6.19 17.41 10.45
N ALA A 433 -6.75 16.88 9.36
CA ALA A 433 -7.82 17.50 8.59
C ALA A 433 -9.05 17.82 9.44
N SER A 434 -9.36 16.98 10.43
CA SER A 434 -10.52 17.17 11.30
C SER A 434 -10.42 18.39 12.22
N ARG A 435 -9.22 18.97 12.41
CA ARG A 435 -9.03 20.21 13.16
C ARG A 435 -9.85 21.38 12.61
N VAL A 436 -10.23 21.37 11.34
CA VAL A 436 -11.10 22.41 10.75
C VAL A 436 -12.43 22.59 11.49
N THR A 437 -12.84 21.62 12.30
CA THR A 437 -14.05 21.72 13.12
C THR A 437 -13.86 22.58 14.38
N VAL A 438 -12.63 22.99 14.71
CA VAL A 438 -12.30 23.81 15.89
C VAL A 438 -12.27 25.28 15.47
N PHE A 439 -13.41 25.82 15.04
CA PHE A 439 -13.56 27.24 14.76
C PHE A 439 -14.34 27.95 15.86
N GLY A 440 -14.05 29.25 16.06
CA GLY A 440 -14.82 30.12 16.95
C GLY A 440 -16.30 30.25 16.55
N GLU A 441 -17.14 30.73 17.45
CA GLU A 441 -18.61 30.81 17.31
C GLU A 441 -19.05 31.48 16.00
N GLU A 442 -18.42 32.60 15.62
CA GLU A 442 -18.78 33.39 14.43
C GLU A 442 -18.50 32.64 13.09
N ALA A 443 -17.50 31.77 13.04
CA ALA A 443 -17.14 31.01 11.85
C ALA A 443 -17.88 29.66 11.74
N LYS A 444 -18.57 29.21 12.79
CA LYS A 444 -19.17 27.85 12.85
C LYS A 444 -20.13 27.52 11.71
N ALA A 445 -21.00 28.46 11.34
CA ALA A 445 -22.00 28.19 10.29
C ALA A 445 -21.33 28.02 8.91
N ARG A 446 -20.42 28.92 8.54
CA ARG A 446 -19.69 28.87 7.26
C ARG A 446 -18.81 27.61 7.16
N THR A 447 -18.10 27.28 8.23
CA THR A 447 -17.26 26.07 8.31
C THR A 447 -18.11 24.81 8.24
N ARG A 448 -19.29 24.79 8.87
CA ARG A 448 -20.21 23.65 8.78
C ARG A 448 -20.67 23.42 7.34
N VAL A 449 -21.09 24.49 6.64
CA VAL A 449 -21.49 24.40 5.22
C VAL A 449 -20.32 23.87 4.38
N LEU A 450 -19.11 24.44 4.55
CA LEU A 450 -17.92 23.99 3.83
C LEU A 450 -17.64 22.50 4.07
N VAL A 451 -17.60 22.06 5.33
CA VAL A 451 -17.33 20.66 5.69
C VAL A 451 -18.39 19.72 5.10
N VAL A 452 -19.68 20.08 5.21
CA VAL A 452 -20.77 19.27 4.62
C VAL A 452 -20.62 19.18 3.09
N SER A 453 -20.32 20.30 2.41
CA SER A 453 -20.08 20.30 0.97
C SER A 453 -18.88 19.44 0.57
N MET A 454 -17.77 19.49 1.33
CA MET A 454 -16.59 18.66 1.09
C MET A 454 -16.89 17.17 1.30
N VAL A 455 -17.67 16.83 2.33
CA VAL A 455 -18.09 15.43 2.58
C VAL A 455 -19.02 14.94 1.48
N ALA A 456 -19.98 15.75 1.03
CA ALA A 456 -20.87 15.39 -0.08
C ALA A 456 -20.08 15.18 -1.38
N TYR A 457 -19.15 16.08 -1.70
CA TYR A 457 -18.23 15.91 -2.83
C TYR A 457 -17.40 14.63 -2.70
N LEU A 458 -16.81 14.36 -1.53
CA LEU A 458 -16.04 13.15 -1.28
C LEU A 458 -16.86 11.88 -1.53
N LEU A 459 -18.12 11.87 -1.09
CA LEU A 459 -19.03 10.75 -1.32
C LEU A 459 -19.31 10.53 -2.81
N ILE A 460 -19.58 11.61 -3.56
CA ILE A 460 -19.80 11.55 -5.01
C ILE A 460 -18.55 11.04 -5.72
N SER A 461 -17.38 11.59 -5.41
CA SER A 461 -16.08 11.19 -5.97
C SER A 461 -15.80 9.70 -5.70
N ASN A 462 -16.02 9.24 -4.47
CA ASN A 462 -15.89 7.85 -4.06
C ASN A 462 -16.82 6.93 -4.87
N LEU A 463 -18.13 7.21 -4.86
CA LEU A 463 -19.12 6.38 -5.54
C LEU A 463 -18.92 6.32 -7.06
N SER A 464 -18.33 7.35 -7.66
CA SER A 464 -18.08 7.42 -9.11
C SER A 464 -17.05 6.40 -9.61
N TYR A 465 -16.25 5.80 -8.70
CA TYR A 465 -15.29 4.75 -9.01
C TYR A 465 -15.71 3.36 -8.52
N PHE A 466 -16.84 3.25 -7.82
CA PHE A 466 -17.31 1.95 -7.34
C PHE A 466 -17.49 0.96 -8.50
N PRO A 467 -16.99 -0.28 -8.41
CA PRO A 467 -16.17 -0.87 -7.33
C PRO A 467 -14.65 -0.74 -7.54
N HIS A 468 -14.14 -0.06 -8.58
CA HIS A 468 -12.77 -0.01 -9.08
C HIS A 468 -11.87 0.98 -8.30
N TYR A 469 -11.78 0.84 -6.99
CA TYR A 469 -11.08 1.80 -6.14
C TYR A 469 -9.56 1.79 -6.27
N VAL A 470 -8.93 0.67 -6.67
CA VAL A 470 -7.49 0.59 -6.95
C VAL A 470 -7.09 1.62 -8.01
N SER A 471 -7.91 1.75 -9.05
CA SER A 471 -7.68 2.65 -10.17
C SER A 471 -8.18 4.08 -9.95
N TYR A 472 -8.53 4.47 -8.73
CA TYR A 472 -9.03 5.81 -8.42
C TYR A 472 -8.00 6.90 -8.76
N PHE A 473 -8.45 7.93 -9.43
CA PHE A 473 -7.80 9.23 -9.59
C PHE A 473 -8.83 10.33 -9.28
N ASN A 474 -8.39 11.39 -8.65
CA ASN A 474 -9.25 12.53 -8.40
C ASN A 474 -9.49 13.37 -9.68
N GLU A 475 -10.26 14.41 -9.56
CA GLU A 475 -10.76 15.22 -10.67
C GLU A 475 -9.68 16.13 -11.31
N PHE A 476 -8.45 16.16 -10.79
CA PHE A 476 -7.30 16.73 -11.50
C PHE A 476 -6.98 15.93 -12.77
N LEU A 477 -7.35 14.65 -12.79
CA LEU A 477 -7.36 13.85 -14.01
C LEU A 477 -8.70 14.04 -14.72
N LEU A 478 -8.76 14.97 -15.69
CA LEU A 478 -9.98 15.33 -16.41
C LEU A 478 -10.56 14.17 -17.23
N ASP A 479 -9.72 13.37 -17.88
CA ASP A 479 -10.12 12.16 -18.61
C ASP A 479 -9.55 10.91 -17.92
N ARG A 480 -10.43 10.10 -17.37
CA ARG A 480 -10.09 8.88 -16.61
C ARG A 480 -9.36 7.82 -17.44
N LYS A 481 -9.43 7.88 -18.78
CA LYS A 481 -8.65 7.01 -19.67
C LYS A 481 -7.17 7.36 -19.66
N MET A 482 -6.82 8.56 -19.25
CA MET A 482 -5.46 9.09 -19.29
C MET A 482 -4.69 8.88 -17.98
N GLY A 483 -5.20 8.08 -17.03
CA GLY A 483 -4.53 7.79 -15.75
C GLY A 483 -3.10 7.26 -15.94
N TYR A 484 -2.89 6.44 -16.95
CA TYR A 484 -1.58 5.90 -17.31
C TYR A 484 -0.54 6.97 -17.68
N THR A 485 -0.94 8.17 -18.06
CA THR A 485 0.00 9.26 -18.37
C THR A 485 0.62 9.87 -17.10
N ILE A 486 0.01 9.65 -15.94
CA ILE A 486 0.45 10.18 -14.65
C ILE A 486 1.14 9.10 -13.82
N LEU A 487 0.41 8.00 -13.53
CA LEU A 487 0.85 6.90 -12.69
C LEU A 487 0.40 5.56 -13.31
N ALA A 488 1.15 4.52 -13.03
CA ALA A 488 0.82 3.15 -13.41
C ALA A 488 1.15 2.20 -12.27
N ASP A 489 1.37 0.90 -12.55
CA ASP A 489 1.55 -0.13 -11.54
C ASP A 489 0.34 -0.20 -10.58
N SER A 490 0.54 -0.56 -9.35
CA SER A 490 -0.51 -0.70 -8.33
C SER A 490 -1.33 0.57 -8.02
N ASN A 491 -1.07 1.70 -8.70
CA ASN A 491 -1.98 2.85 -8.70
C ASN A 491 -3.14 2.72 -9.70
N LEU A 492 -3.01 1.86 -10.70
CA LEU A 492 -3.96 1.77 -11.82
C LEU A 492 -4.28 0.33 -12.18
N ASP A 493 -3.25 -0.51 -12.35
CA ASP A 493 -3.34 -1.88 -12.80
C ASP A 493 -2.51 -2.80 -11.91
N TRP A 494 -3.18 -3.68 -11.19
CA TRP A 494 -2.56 -4.70 -10.35
C TRP A 494 -3.11 -6.11 -10.69
N GLY A 495 -3.77 -6.23 -11.85
CA GLY A 495 -4.45 -7.43 -12.33
C GLY A 495 -5.89 -7.59 -11.81
N GLN A 496 -6.41 -6.64 -11.05
CA GLN A 496 -7.74 -6.69 -10.43
C GLN A 496 -8.90 -6.70 -11.43
N ASP A 497 -8.70 -6.14 -12.62
CA ASP A 497 -9.79 -5.93 -13.59
C ASP A 497 -9.94 -7.06 -14.63
N VAL A 498 -9.13 -8.13 -14.56
CA VAL A 498 -9.06 -9.17 -15.59
C VAL A 498 -10.41 -9.84 -15.86
N VAL A 499 -11.25 -10.07 -14.83
CA VAL A 499 -12.59 -10.65 -15.00
C VAL A 499 -13.50 -9.73 -15.82
N TYR A 500 -13.40 -8.42 -15.60
CA TYR A 500 -14.14 -7.44 -16.42
C TYR A 500 -13.67 -7.44 -17.88
N VAL A 501 -12.37 -7.63 -18.10
CA VAL A 501 -11.77 -7.71 -19.45
C VAL A 501 -12.26 -8.94 -20.19
N VAL A 502 -12.25 -10.12 -19.56
CA VAL A 502 -12.81 -11.36 -20.12
C VAL A 502 -14.26 -11.15 -20.56
N ASN A 503 -15.12 -10.72 -19.62
CA ASN A 503 -16.54 -10.51 -19.91
C ASN A 503 -16.79 -9.48 -21.02
N TYR A 504 -15.94 -8.45 -21.11
CA TYR A 504 -16.04 -7.44 -22.14
C TYR A 504 -15.64 -8.01 -23.52
N LEU A 505 -14.53 -8.73 -23.60
CA LEU A 505 -14.03 -9.32 -24.84
C LEU A 505 -14.96 -10.41 -25.38
N GLN A 506 -15.57 -11.23 -24.51
CA GLN A 506 -16.56 -12.22 -24.93
C GLN A 506 -17.80 -11.59 -25.57
N LYS A 507 -18.17 -10.37 -25.13
CA LYS A 507 -19.31 -9.62 -25.70
C LYS A 507 -18.95 -8.79 -26.94
N ASN A 508 -17.66 -8.53 -27.16
CA ASN A 508 -17.14 -7.69 -28.25
C ASN A 508 -16.04 -8.44 -29.01
N PRO A 509 -16.40 -9.46 -29.82
CA PRO A 509 -15.43 -10.33 -30.50
C PRO A 509 -14.58 -9.62 -31.56
N GLU A 510 -14.96 -8.42 -31.96
CA GLU A 510 -14.21 -7.57 -32.91
C GLU A 510 -12.95 -6.96 -32.27
N ILE A 511 -12.89 -6.88 -30.92
CA ILE A 511 -11.76 -6.28 -30.20
C ILE A 511 -10.66 -7.32 -30.05
N LYS A 512 -9.46 -6.98 -30.50
CA LYS A 512 -8.27 -7.83 -30.37
C LYS A 512 -7.55 -7.52 -29.05
N TYR A 513 -7.11 -8.56 -28.34
CA TYR A 513 -6.37 -8.47 -27.09
C TYR A 513 -4.86 -8.63 -27.35
N VAL A 514 -4.08 -7.66 -26.90
CA VAL A 514 -2.61 -7.77 -26.86
C VAL A 514 -2.22 -8.55 -25.62
N ARG A 515 -1.49 -9.65 -25.80
CA ARG A 515 -1.09 -10.57 -24.72
C ARG A 515 -0.40 -9.85 -23.58
N ASP A 516 -0.90 -10.09 -22.38
CA ASP A 516 -0.30 -9.53 -21.16
C ASP A 516 1.04 -10.20 -20.83
N PHE A 517 1.97 -9.42 -20.30
CA PHE A 517 3.23 -9.95 -19.76
C PHE A 517 3.00 -10.81 -18.52
N ASN A 518 2.02 -10.45 -17.66
CA ASN A 518 1.68 -11.21 -16.48
C ASN A 518 1.13 -12.59 -16.86
N PRO A 519 1.83 -13.71 -16.56
CA PRO A 519 1.42 -15.05 -16.98
C PRO A 519 0.05 -15.46 -16.45
N MET A 520 -0.34 -14.99 -15.26
CA MET A 520 -1.63 -15.33 -14.64
C MET A 520 -2.79 -14.64 -15.35
N THR A 521 -2.69 -13.33 -15.57
CA THR A 521 -3.67 -12.55 -16.34
C THR A 521 -3.77 -13.07 -17.76
N ARG A 522 -2.62 -13.32 -18.39
CA ARG A 522 -2.54 -13.84 -19.77
C ARG A 522 -3.26 -15.17 -19.89
N LYS A 523 -2.99 -16.12 -18.99
CA LYS A 523 -3.59 -17.44 -19.05
C LYS A 523 -5.10 -17.40 -18.84
N LEU A 524 -5.58 -16.62 -17.87
CA LEU A 524 -7.02 -16.46 -17.65
C LEU A 524 -7.71 -15.91 -18.90
N LEU A 525 -7.12 -14.88 -19.53
CA LEU A 525 -7.67 -14.29 -20.74
C LEU A 525 -7.62 -15.26 -21.93
N GLU A 526 -6.49 -15.92 -22.17
CA GLU A 526 -6.34 -16.83 -23.31
C GLU A 526 -7.22 -18.08 -23.22
N ASN A 527 -7.58 -18.55 -22.04
CA ASN A 527 -8.50 -19.68 -21.86
C ASN A 527 -9.97 -19.27 -22.10
N GLU A 528 -10.33 -18.02 -21.84
CA GLU A 528 -11.72 -17.55 -21.84
C GLU A 528 -12.11 -16.80 -23.12
N ILE A 529 -11.13 -16.36 -23.95
CA ILE A 529 -11.38 -15.66 -25.21
C ILE A 529 -11.04 -16.55 -26.42
N LYS A 530 -11.62 -16.24 -27.57
CA LYS A 530 -11.32 -16.95 -28.82
C LYS A 530 -9.89 -16.66 -29.29
N THR A 531 -9.22 -17.65 -29.83
CA THR A 531 -7.83 -17.53 -30.31
C THR A 531 -7.67 -16.45 -31.39
N ASP A 532 -8.67 -16.23 -32.23
CA ASP A 532 -8.67 -15.18 -33.25
C ASP A 532 -8.81 -13.76 -32.68
N GLN A 533 -9.19 -13.61 -31.40
CA GLN A 533 -9.15 -12.32 -30.69
C GLN A 533 -7.76 -11.97 -30.19
N ILE A 534 -6.78 -12.87 -30.21
CA ILE A 534 -5.42 -12.58 -29.82
C ILE A 534 -4.73 -11.76 -30.92
N PHE A 535 -4.25 -10.56 -30.57
CA PHE A 535 -3.56 -9.67 -31.49
C PHE A 535 -2.21 -10.23 -31.90
N ASN A 536 -2.01 -10.36 -33.23
CA ASN A 536 -0.73 -10.80 -33.79
C ASN A 536 0.17 -9.58 -34.08
N ILE A 537 1.18 -9.34 -33.23
CA ILE A 537 2.11 -8.24 -33.39
C ILE A 537 2.99 -8.34 -34.66
N GLN A 538 3.21 -9.56 -35.16
CA GLN A 538 4.01 -9.76 -36.39
C GLN A 538 3.24 -9.38 -37.67
N GLN A 539 1.92 -9.36 -37.57
CA GLN A 539 1.01 -8.96 -38.64
C GLN A 539 -0.09 -8.06 -38.06
N PRO A 540 0.26 -6.82 -37.65
CA PRO A 540 -0.68 -5.92 -37.03
C PRO A 540 -1.82 -5.58 -38.00
N GLN A 541 -3.04 -5.65 -37.49
CA GLN A 541 -4.27 -5.43 -38.26
C GLN A 541 -4.96 -4.14 -37.82
N VAL A 542 -5.72 -3.53 -38.71
CA VAL A 542 -6.63 -2.44 -38.43
C VAL A 542 -7.76 -2.90 -37.53
N GLY A 543 -8.28 -2.01 -36.67
CA GLY A 543 -9.42 -2.27 -35.81
C GLY A 543 -9.16 -1.93 -34.35
N LEU A 544 -10.09 -2.38 -33.51
CA LEU A 544 -10.01 -2.12 -32.08
C LEU A 544 -9.06 -3.10 -31.39
N VAL A 545 -8.14 -2.54 -30.60
CA VAL A 545 -7.13 -3.31 -29.87
C VAL A 545 -7.12 -2.89 -28.41
N THR A 546 -7.08 -3.84 -27.50
CA THR A 546 -6.99 -3.58 -26.04
C THR A 546 -5.71 -4.16 -25.44
N LEU A 547 -5.15 -3.43 -24.46
CA LEU A 547 -3.99 -3.87 -23.67
C LEU A 547 -4.00 -3.23 -22.29
N GLY A 548 -3.31 -3.89 -21.34
CA GLY A 548 -3.15 -3.39 -19.97
C GLY A 548 -2.28 -2.13 -19.89
N ALA A 549 -2.61 -1.25 -18.97
CA ALA A 549 -1.90 0.02 -18.77
C ALA A 549 -0.42 -0.16 -18.44
N ASN A 550 -0.07 -1.17 -17.63
CA ASN A 550 1.32 -1.46 -17.27
C ASN A 550 2.17 -1.89 -18.48
N MET A 551 1.56 -2.63 -19.42
CA MET A 551 2.21 -2.97 -20.67
C MET A 551 2.37 -1.74 -21.57
N LEU A 552 1.32 -0.93 -21.70
CA LEU A 552 1.36 0.30 -22.51
C LEU A 552 2.48 1.24 -22.09
N VAL A 553 2.74 1.40 -20.78
CA VAL A 553 3.77 2.31 -20.27
C VAL A 553 5.16 1.68 -20.15
N GLY A 554 5.29 0.39 -20.42
CA GLY A 554 6.56 -0.32 -20.42
C GLY A 554 7.02 -0.78 -19.02
N ILE A 555 6.15 -0.85 -18.01
CA ILE A 555 6.50 -1.48 -16.71
C ILE A 555 6.65 -2.99 -16.89
N ALA A 556 5.66 -3.60 -17.50
CA ALA A 556 5.62 -5.01 -17.85
C ALA A 556 5.74 -5.15 -19.37
N GLU A 557 6.96 -5.05 -19.89
CA GLU A 557 7.21 -5.00 -21.33
C GLU A 557 7.74 -6.33 -21.86
N ASP A 558 7.06 -6.87 -22.85
CA ASP A 558 7.65 -7.87 -23.74
C ASP A 558 8.53 -7.11 -24.76
N PRO A 559 9.84 -7.41 -24.87
CA PRO A 559 10.72 -6.74 -25.82
C PRO A 559 10.18 -6.74 -27.26
N LYS A 560 9.43 -7.78 -27.64
CA LYS A 560 8.81 -7.89 -28.97
C LYS A 560 7.67 -6.88 -29.18
N LEU A 561 7.05 -6.40 -28.09
CA LEU A 561 5.95 -5.45 -28.11
C LEU A 561 6.39 -4.02 -27.84
N ALA A 562 7.64 -3.80 -27.42
CA ALA A 562 8.15 -2.50 -26.96
C ALA A 562 7.97 -1.39 -28.00
N GLN A 563 8.26 -1.65 -29.25
CA GLN A 563 8.08 -0.67 -30.35
C GLN A 563 6.61 -0.35 -30.56
N PHE A 564 5.74 -1.36 -30.54
CA PHE A 564 4.30 -1.19 -30.77
C PHE A 564 3.63 -0.43 -29.62
N THR A 565 3.92 -0.79 -28.37
CA THR A 565 3.37 -0.09 -27.22
C THR A 565 3.86 1.36 -27.14
N LYS A 566 5.13 1.61 -27.50
CA LYS A 566 5.66 2.97 -27.66
C LYS A 566 4.94 3.74 -28.74
N PHE A 567 4.73 3.12 -29.92
CA PHE A 567 3.99 3.73 -31.02
C PHE A 567 2.57 4.12 -30.59
N LEU A 568 1.82 3.21 -29.95
CA LEU A 568 0.48 3.48 -29.45
C LEU A 568 0.48 4.68 -28.49
N ARG A 569 1.39 4.68 -27.51
CA ARG A 569 1.50 5.72 -26.49
C ARG A 569 1.82 7.11 -27.06
N ASP A 570 2.71 7.16 -28.06
CA ASP A 570 3.23 8.39 -28.62
C ASP A 570 2.32 8.99 -29.70
N ASN A 571 1.54 8.15 -30.40
CA ASN A 571 0.79 8.56 -31.60
C ASN A 571 -0.73 8.49 -31.45
N LEU A 572 -1.25 7.66 -30.55
CA LEU A 572 -2.68 7.41 -30.43
C LEU A 572 -3.20 7.75 -29.03
N LYS A 573 -4.47 8.15 -28.95
CA LYS A 573 -5.20 8.28 -27.69
C LYS A 573 -6.18 7.12 -27.58
N PRO A 574 -6.38 6.54 -26.38
CA PRO A 574 -7.37 5.49 -26.21
C PRO A 574 -8.78 6.01 -26.50
N VAL A 575 -9.52 5.29 -27.35
CA VAL A 575 -10.92 5.59 -27.67
C VAL A 575 -11.85 5.09 -26.58
N GLY A 576 -11.44 4.06 -25.83
CA GLY A 576 -12.20 3.44 -24.76
C GLY A 576 -11.32 2.91 -23.63
N ARG A 577 -11.99 2.38 -22.60
CA ARG A 577 -11.37 1.65 -21.51
C ARG A 577 -12.27 0.52 -21.04
N ILE A 578 -11.67 -0.55 -20.55
CA ILE A 578 -12.36 -1.65 -19.87
C ILE A 578 -11.99 -1.56 -18.41
N ALA A 579 -13.00 -1.43 -17.53
CA ALA A 579 -12.80 -0.98 -16.15
C ALA A 579 -11.95 0.32 -16.15
N TYR A 580 -10.74 0.31 -15.61
CA TYR A 580 -9.85 1.48 -15.65
C TYR A 580 -8.42 1.12 -16.04
N SER A 581 -8.05 -0.16 -16.00
CA SER A 581 -6.68 -0.64 -16.19
C SER A 581 -6.39 -1.13 -17.62
N TYR A 582 -7.41 -1.41 -18.42
CA TYR A 582 -7.24 -1.79 -19.83
C TYR A 582 -7.76 -0.69 -20.74
N LEU A 583 -6.97 -0.38 -21.78
CA LEU A 583 -7.22 0.71 -22.70
C LEU A 583 -7.53 0.16 -24.08
N VAL A 584 -8.49 0.76 -24.78
CA VAL A 584 -8.91 0.37 -26.13
C VAL A 584 -8.45 1.43 -27.11
N PHE A 585 -7.73 1.02 -28.14
CA PHE A 585 -7.24 1.86 -29.24
C PHE A 585 -7.92 1.47 -30.55
N ASP A 586 -8.21 2.46 -31.39
CA ASP A 586 -8.69 2.28 -32.77
C ASP A 586 -7.50 2.48 -33.73
N ILE A 587 -7.00 1.39 -34.29
CA ILE A 587 -5.85 1.38 -35.20
C ILE A 587 -6.36 1.46 -36.66
N ARG A 588 -6.03 2.55 -37.35
CA ARG A 588 -6.41 2.78 -38.74
C ARG A 588 -5.28 2.41 -39.70
N ALA A 589 -5.58 2.25 -40.97
CA ALA A 589 -4.58 1.92 -42.00
C ALA A 589 -3.42 2.93 -42.05
N GLN A 590 -3.70 4.22 -41.87
CA GLN A 590 -2.67 5.28 -41.77
C GLN A 590 -1.75 5.11 -40.58
N ASP A 591 -2.24 4.56 -39.46
CA ASP A 591 -1.45 4.36 -38.24
C ASP A 591 -0.52 3.17 -38.42
N LEU A 592 -0.96 2.11 -39.08
CA LEU A 592 -0.11 0.97 -39.45
C LEU A 592 1.01 1.37 -40.42
N ALA A 593 0.71 2.23 -41.41
CA ALA A 593 1.73 2.75 -42.33
C ALA A 593 2.83 3.51 -41.56
N LYS A 594 2.43 4.42 -40.64
CA LYS A 594 3.38 5.15 -39.78
C LYS A 594 4.18 4.22 -38.86
N PHE A 595 3.56 3.17 -38.34
CA PHE A 595 4.25 2.19 -37.51
C PHE A 595 5.31 1.43 -38.31
N ALA A 596 4.99 1.00 -39.54
CA ALA A 596 5.93 0.32 -40.45
C ALA A 596 7.13 1.23 -40.79
N GLU A 597 6.91 2.50 -41.12
CA GLU A 597 7.96 3.49 -41.38
C GLU A 597 8.88 3.68 -40.18
N SER A 598 8.33 3.82 -38.98
CA SER A 598 9.10 3.99 -37.74
C SER A 598 9.96 2.76 -37.41
N SER A 599 9.46 1.56 -37.69
CA SER A 599 10.17 0.30 -37.46
C SER A 599 11.35 0.13 -38.42
N THR A 600 11.22 0.59 -39.67
CA THR A 600 12.29 0.52 -40.69
C THR A 600 13.44 1.50 -40.33
N GLN A 601 13.13 2.70 -39.83
CA GLN A 601 14.14 3.68 -39.42
C GLN A 601 14.97 3.20 -38.23
N THR A 602 14.38 2.51 -37.27
CA THR A 602 15.08 1.99 -36.07
C THR A 602 16.13 0.92 -36.49
N ILE A 603 15.79 0.04 -37.43
CA ILE A 603 16.69 -1.01 -37.93
C ILE A 603 17.89 -0.40 -38.67
N SER A 604 17.68 0.67 -39.43
CA SER A 604 18.76 1.33 -40.20
C SER A 604 19.76 2.07 -39.27
N VAL A 605 19.34 2.63 -38.14
CA VAL A 605 20.22 3.30 -37.16
C VAL A 605 21.04 2.27 -36.38
N GLU A 606 20.45 1.17 -35.93
CA GLU A 606 21.19 0.09 -35.24
C GLU A 606 22.22 -0.64 -36.15
N SER A 607 22.02 -0.64 -37.44
CA SER A 607 22.99 -1.20 -38.40
C SER A 607 24.15 -0.24 -38.67
N SER A 608 23.97 1.08 -38.57
CA SER A 608 25.01 2.09 -38.78
C SER A 608 25.95 2.28 -37.59
N ASP A 609 25.49 1.98 -36.35
CA ASP A 609 26.33 2.04 -35.13
C ASP A 609 27.19 0.77 -34.91
N LYS A 610 27.02 -0.27 -35.72
CA LYS A 610 27.80 -1.51 -35.66
C LYS A 610 28.87 -1.62 -36.79
N THR A 611 29.00 -0.61 -37.62
CA THR A 611 30.07 -0.46 -38.60
C THR A 611 31.00 0.66 -38.19
#